data_e1a7cc2f697e2d05a9e290bba8b56b77
#
_entry.id   e1a7cc2f697e2d05a9e290bba8b56b77
#
_cell.length_a   1.000
_cell.length_b   1.000
_cell.length_c   1.000
_cell.angle_alpha   90.00
_cell.angle_beta   90.00
_cell.angle_gamma   90.00
#
_symmetry.space_group_name_H-M   'P 1'
#
loop_
_entity.id
_entity.type
_entity.pdbx_description
1 polymer ?
#
loop_
_entity_poly.entity_id
_entity_poly.type
_entity_poly.pdbx_seq_one_letter_code
_entity_poly.pdbx_strand_id
1 'polypeptide(L)'
;MTGSLQTKNNMYYAVLNFKDGDGKRKQKWISTGLEVKNNKRKAEQVLKDLISEYEDKKISIINKQTFSDFMGEWLKVIKLNVKITTYNGYKLHYDKHIKPYFDKLGVAVTDLTPMQLQNYYNTKLSEGLSASSVKKHHANIHKALDYALKLNVIAYNPADRITLPKRERYKGKFYNEVQLKQLMKLCEGTPIESVVFIAINYGLRRSEILGLKWSAVDFDENTIIVNHTAVANVGGVLYDDTTKTKASLRTLPLTDNVKKYLLELKARQENMAMLMGDCYHKSEYICCYDDGREIRPDYVTHKFNKILENSDLPKIRFHDLRHSAASLLINAGFNLKEVQEWLGHSDVATTGNIYSHLQYSSKLNMANRFNELLTK
;
A
#
# COMPACT_ATOMS: atom_id res chain seq x y z
N MET A 1 -16.08 -8.98 -26.82
CA MET A 1 -17.42 -9.54 -27.09
C MET A 1 -17.29 -10.83 -27.90
N THR A 2 -18.20 -11.80 -27.79
CA THR A 2 -18.16 -13.01 -28.63
C THR A 2 -19.51 -13.16 -29.34
N GLY A 3 -19.50 -13.76 -30.51
CA GLY A 3 -20.71 -14.01 -31.26
C GLY A 3 -20.74 -15.40 -31.86
N SER A 4 -21.92 -15.92 -32.12
CA SER A 4 -22.16 -17.19 -32.80
C SER A 4 -23.33 -17.09 -33.75
N LEU A 5 -23.33 -17.91 -34.82
CA LEU A 5 -24.50 -18.08 -35.66
C LEU A 5 -25.40 -19.15 -35.09
N GLN A 6 -26.68 -18.87 -35.06
CA GLN A 6 -27.75 -19.82 -34.74
C GLN A 6 -28.77 -19.85 -35.89
N THR A 7 -29.47 -20.95 -36.01
CA THR A 7 -30.55 -21.09 -37.02
C THR A 7 -31.90 -21.20 -36.32
N LYS A 8 -32.87 -20.42 -36.80
CA LYS A 8 -34.25 -20.47 -36.34
C LYS A 8 -35.19 -20.19 -37.52
N ASN A 9 -36.24 -20.99 -37.70
CA ASN A 9 -37.21 -20.86 -38.76
C ASN A 9 -36.55 -20.75 -40.18
N ASN A 10 -35.59 -21.62 -40.47
CA ASN A 10 -34.81 -21.64 -41.70
C ASN A 10 -34.00 -20.37 -42.03
N MET A 11 -33.75 -19.51 -41.02
CA MET A 11 -32.99 -18.27 -41.14
C MET A 11 -31.78 -18.28 -40.20
N TYR A 12 -30.69 -17.62 -40.62
CA TYR A 12 -29.55 -17.37 -39.74
C TYR A 12 -29.80 -16.16 -38.81
N TYR A 13 -29.40 -16.33 -37.58
CA TYR A 13 -29.35 -15.27 -36.55
C TYR A 13 -27.92 -15.12 -36.00
N ALA A 14 -27.46 -13.89 -35.93
CA ALA A 14 -26.27 -13.54 -35.19
C ALA A 14 -26.62 -13.41 -33.69
N VAL A 15 -26.01 -14.22 -32.85
CA VAL A 15 -26.20 -14.17 -31.39
C VAL A 15 -24.96 -13.55 -30.77
N LEU A 16 -25.08 -12.30 -30.27
CA LEU A 16 -24.04 -11.58 -29.62
C LEU A 16 -24.09 -11.83 -28.11
N ASN A 17 -22.97 -12.29 -27.54
CA ASN A 17 -22.82 -12.54 -26.12
C ASN A 17 -22.02 -11.41 -25.50
N PHE A 18 -22.57 -10.74 -24.49
CA PHE A 18 -21.91 -9.66 -23.75
C PHE A 18 -22.27 -9.70 -22.27
N LYS A 19 -21.48 -8.99 -21.45
CA LYS A 19 -21.82 -8.75 -20.05
C LYS A 19 -22.43 -7.35 -19.94
N ASP A 20 -23.51 -7.22 -19.18
CA ASP A 20 -24.08 -5.92 -18.84
C ASP A 20 -23.20 -5.17 -17.80
N GLY A 21 -23.64 -3.96 -17.41
CA GLY A 21 -22.95 -3.12 -16.42
C GLY A 21 -22.76 -3.79 -15.04
N ASP A 22 -23.62 -4.77 -14.70
CA ASP A 22 -23.58 -5.54 -13.46
C ASP A 22 -22.79 -6.86 -13.60
N GLY A 23 -22.15 -7.09 -14.76
CA GLY A 23 -21.35 -8.28 -15.01
C GLY A 23 -22.15 -9.52 -15.39
N LYS A 24 -23.49 -9.44 -15.51
CA LYS A 24 -24.35 -10.54 -15.90
C LYS A 24 -24.25 -10.81 -17.40
N ARG A 25 -24.18 -12.09 -17.78
CA ARG A 25 -24.18 -12.50 -19.19
C ARG A 25 -25.54 -12.23 -19.80
N LYS A 26 -25.55 -11.52 -20.95
CA LYS A 26 -26.72 -11.30 -21.80
C LYS A 26 -26.43 -11.70 -23.21
N GLN A 27 -27.51 -12.07 -23.92
CA GLN A 27 -27.48 -12.41 -25.32
C GLN A 27 -28.42 -11.50 -26.10
N LYS A 28 -27.99 -11.08 -27.28
CA LYS A 28 -28.82 -10.35 -28.23
C LYS A 28 -28.86 -11.09 -29.51
N TRP A 29 -30.07 -11.45 -29.96
CA TRP A 29 -30.34 -12.14 -31.19
C TRP A 29 -30.69 -11.11 -32.27
N ILE A 30 -29.96 -11.15 -33.38
CA ILE A 30 -30.16 -10.24 -34.52
C ILE A 30 -30.37 -11.10 -35.75
N SER A 31 -31.48 -10.90 -36.46
CA SER A 31 -31.72 -11.58 -37.72
C SER A 31 -30.70 -11.12 -38.77
N THR A 32 -30.09 -12.05 -39.49
CA THR A 32 -29.19 -11.72 -40.59
C THR A 32 -29.96 -11.47 -41.90
N GLY A 33 -31.25 -11.77 -41.93
CA GLY A 33 -32.07 -11.73 -43.18
C GLY A 33 -31.71 -12.79 -44.19
N LEU A 34 -30.88 -13.78 -43.83
CA LEU A 34 -30.37 -14.79 -44.74
C LEU A 34 -30.98 -16.19 -44.42
N GLU A 35 -31.47 -16.88 -45.45
CA GLU A 35 -31.90 -18.28 -45.33
C GLU A 35 -30.70 -19.21 -45.15
N VAL A 36 -30.92 -20.36 -44.50
CA VAL A 36 -29.85 -21.32 -44.18
C VAL A 36 -29.24 -21.93 -45.44
N LYS A 37 -30.01 -22.09 -46.51
CA LYS A 37 -29.53 -22.73 -47.76
C LYS A 37 -28.54 -21.83 -48.50
N ASN A 38 -27.29 -22.30 -48.65
CA ASN A 38 -26.16 -21.67 -49.38
C ASN A 38 -25.68 -20.28 -48.87
N ASN A 39 -26.12 -19.81 -47.69
CA ASN A 39 -25.78 -18.47 -47.21
C ASN A 39 -24.87 -18.47 -45.99
N LYS A 40 -24.28 -19.60 -45.58
CA LYS A 40 -23.47 -19.67 -44.36
C LYS A 40 -22.33 -18.64 -44.33
N ARG A 41 -21.54 -18.54 -45.41
CA ARG A 41 -20.43 -17.58 -45.50
C ARG A 41 -20.89 -16.13 -45.42
N LYS A 42 -22.02 -15.78 -46.04
CA LYS A 42 -22.59 -14.44 -45.95
C LYS A 42 -23.10 -14.14 -44.54
N ALA A 43 -23.70 -15.09 -43.85
CA ALA A 43 -24.15 -14.96 -42.50
C ALA A 43 -22.95 -14.80 -41.50
N GLU A 44 -21.85 -15.51 -41.74
CA GLU A 44 -20.60 -15.34 -40.99
C GLU A 44 -19.98 -13.94 -41.17
N GLN A 45 -20.07 -13.38 -42.38
CA GLN A 45 -19.61 -12.01 -42.64
C GLN A 45 -20.51 -11.01 -41.92
N VAL A 46 -21.83 -11.13 -41.99
CA VAL A 46 -22.77 -10.29 -41.23
C VAL A 46 -22.51 -10.37 -39.72
N LEU A 47 -22.20 -11.54 -39.18
CA LEU A 47 -21.84 -11.70 -37.77
C LEU A 47 -20.57 -10.91 -37.43
N LYS A 48 -19.53 -10.99 -38.28
CA LYS A 48 -18.29 -10.24 -38.09
C LYS A 48 -18.53 -8.72 -38.12
N ASP A 49 -19.30 -8.26 -39.10
CA ASP A 49 -19.63 -6.84 -39.27
C ASP A 49 -20.43 -6.32 -38.06
N LEU A 50 -21.40 -7.10 -37.56
CA LEU A 50 -22.17 -6.77 -36.37
C LEU A 50 -21.27 -6.72 -35.11
N ILE A 51 -20.34 -7.67 -34.95
CA ILE A 51 -19.40 -7.64 -33.81
C ILE A 51 -18.54 -6.36 -33.87
N SER A 52 -18.00 -6.03 -35.06
CA SER A 52 -17.21 -4.82 -35.27
C SER A 52 -18.04 -3.56 -34.98
N GLU A 53 -19.26 -3.46 -35.51
CA GLU A 53 -20.15 -2.32 -35.27
C GLU A 53 -20.47 -2.12 -33.79
N TYR A 54 -20.69 -3.21 -33.04
CA TYR A 54 -20.94 -3.12 -31.59
C TYR A 54 -19.68 -2.75 -30.79
N GLU A 55 -18.49 -3.21 -31.22
CA GLU A 55 -17.22 -2.82 -30.64
C GLU A 55 -16.92 -1.35 -30.93
N ASP A 56 -17.16 -0.90 -32.17
CA ASP A 56 -17.02 0.50 -32.58
C ASP A 56 -17.98 1.45 -31.84
N LYS A 57 -19.25 1.02 -31.65
CA LYS A 57 -20.22 1.76 -30.82
C LYS A 57 -19.77 1.86 -29.37
N LYS A 58 -19.22 0.79 -28.80
CA LYS A 58 -18.68 0.80 -27.44
C LYS A 58 -17.48 1.74 -27.33
N ILE A 59 -16.57 1.70 -28.29
CA ILE A 59 -15.43 2.61 -28.39
C ILE A 59 -15.92 4.06 -28.57
N SER A 60 -16.93 4.30 -29.41
CA SER A 60 -17.52 5.62 -29.62
C SER A 60 -18.16 6.21 -28.35
N ILE A 61 -18.78 5.38 -27.50
CA ILE A 61 -19.33 5.81 -26.22
C ILE A 61 -18.18 6.16 -25.25
N ILE A 62 -17.14 5.34 -25.20
CA ILE A 62 -15.94 5.59 -24.35
C ILE A 62 -15.21 6.84 -24.85
N ASN A 63 -15.11 7.06 -26.16
CA ASN A 63 -14.46 8.23 -26.75
C ASN A 63 -15.14 9.56 -26.39
N LYS A 64 -16.43 9.54 -26.03
CA LYS A 64 -17.18 10.70 -25.54
C LYS A 64 -17.11 10.87 -24.01
N GLN A 65 -16.57 9.87 -23.32
CA GLN A 65 -16.47 9.87 -21.85
C GLN A 65 -15.41 10.84 -21.39
N THR A 66 -15.69 11.62 -20.36
CA THR A 66 -14.68 12.48 -19.76
C THR A 66 -13.54 11.66 -19.15
N PHE A 67 -12.34 12.22 -19.08
CA PHE A 67 -11.20 11.53 -18.44
C PHE A 67 -11.48 11.17 -16.97
N SER A 68 -12.18 12.06 -16.25
CA SER A 68 -12.53 11.78 -14.85
C SER A 68 -13.48 10.61 -14.72
N ASP A 69 -14.51 10.51 -15.56
CA ASP A 69 -15.46 9.39 -15.54
C ASP A 69 -14.79 8.08 -15.95
N PHE A 70 -13.94 8.13 -17.00
CA PHE A 70 -13.14 6.97 -17.41
C PHE A 70 -12.25 6.45 -16.27
N MET A 71 -11.59 7.35 -15.55
CA MET A 71 -10.76 6.99 -14.40
C MET A 71 -11.59 6.40 -13.26
N GLY A 72 -12.81 6.87 -13.05
CA GLY A 72 -13.77 6.29 -12.11
C GLY A 72 -14.15 4.85 -12.46
N GLU A 73 -14.41 4.56 -13.75
CA GLU A 73 -14.68 3.21 -14.24
C GLU A 73 -13.43 2.30 -14.12
N TRP A 74 -12.26 2.82 -14.47
CA TRP A 74 -11.00 2.09 -14.26
C TRP A 74 -10.79 1.71 -12.78
N LEU A 75 -11.13 2.57 -11.84
CA LEU A 75 -11.05 2.27 -10.40
C LEU A 75 -11.91 1.07 -10.02
N LYS A 76 -13.09 0.89 -10.63
CA LYS A 76 -13.92 -0.29 -10.39
C LYS A 76 -13.23 -1.57 -10.88
N VAL A 77 -12.57 -1.51 -12.03
CA VAL A 77 -11.83 -2.64 -12.61
C VAL A 77 -10.61 -2.99 -11.78
N ILE A 78 -9.78 -2.00 -11.41
CA ILE A 78 -8.53 -2.24 -10.70
C ILE A 78 -8.73 -2.73 -9.25
N LYS A 79 -9.90 -2.46 -8.66
CA LYS A 79 -10.27 -2.90 -7.31
C LYS A 79 -10.09 -4.40 -7.12
N LEU A 80 -10.37 -5.19 -8.15
CA LEU A 80 -10.25 -6.65 -8.12
C LEU A 80 -8.81 -7.17 -8.24
N ASN A 81 -7.88 -6.29 -8.66
CA ASN A 81 -6.52 -6.68 -9.03
C ASN A 81 -5.44 -6.12 -8.07
N VAL A 82 -5.83 -5.34 -7.08
CA VAL A 82 -4.89 -4.73 -6.14
C VAL A 82 -5.34 -4.94 -4.70
N LYS A 83 -4.41 -4.89 -3.75
CA LYS A 83 -4.74 -4.90 -2.32
C LYS A 83 -5.66 -3.72 -1.98
N ILE A 84 -6.58 -3.94 -1.04
CA ILE A 84 -7.57 -2.94 -0.60
C ILE A 84 -6.91 -1.61 -0.17
N THR A 85 -5.76 -1.67 0.48
CA THR A 85 -5.00 -0.48 0.89
C THR A 85 -4.48 0.33 -0.30
N THR A 86 -4.05 -0.34 -1.38
CA THR A 86 -3.64 0.30 -2.63
C THR A 86 -4.83 0.94 -3.33
N TYR A 87 -5.95 0.22 -3.41
CA TYR A 87 -7.20 0.75 -3.95
C TYR A 87 -7.68 1.99 -3.21
N ASN A 88 -7.69 1.95 -1.87
CA ASN A 88 -8.09 3.10 -1.04
C ASN A 88 -7.18 4.32 -1.28
N GLY A 89 -5.88 4.09 -1.48
CA GLY A 89 -4.95 5.15 -1.87
C GLY A 89 -5.28 5.76 -3.24
N TYR A 90 -5.57 4.92 -4.23
CA TYR A 90 -5.98 5.38 -5.57
C TYR A 90 -7.29 6.16 -5.51
N LYS A 91 -8.29 5.62 -4.82
CA LYS A 91 -9.59 6.26 -4.65
C LYS A 91 -9.47 7.60 -3.93
N LEU A 92 -8.67 7.68 -2.86
CA LEU A 92 -8.43 8.94 -2.13
C LEU A 92 -7.84 10.03 -3.03
N HIS A 93 -6.82 9.69 -3.84
CA HIS A 93 -6.21 10.65 -4.77
C HIS A 93 -7.19 11.09 -5.86
N TYR A 94 -7.99 10.15 -6.36
CA TYR A 94 -9.03 10.43 -7.34
C TYR A 94 -10.10 11.35 -6.76
N ASP A 95 -10.76 10.96 -5.67
CA ASP A 95 -11.88 11.70 -5.10
C ASP A 95 -11.48 13.12 -4.65
N LYS A 96 -10.33 13.25 -3.97
CA LYS A 96 -9.92 14.54 -3.39
C LYS A 96 -9.25 15.50 -4.36
N HIS A 97 -8.54 15.00 -5.37
CA HIS A 97 -7.66 15.85 -6.16
C HIS A 97 -7.86 15.74 -7.67
N ILE A 98 -7.97 14.51 -8.20
CA ILE A 98 -7.99 14.28 -9.65
C ILE A 98 -9.37 14.60 -10.21
N LYS A 99 -10.40 13.94 -9.66
CA LYS A 99 -11.78 14.11 -10.11
C LYS A 99 -12.23 15.59 -10.11
N PRO A 100 -12.10 16.36 -9.02
CA PRO A 100 -12.58 17.75 -9.00
C PRO A 100 -11.89 18.65 -10.03
N TYR A 101 -10.62 18.37 -10.35
CA TYR A 101 -9.89 19.15 -11.35
C TYR A 101 -10.35 18.83 -12.78
N PHE A 102 -10.42 17.53 -13.11
CA PHE A 102 -10.75 17.08 -14.47
C PHE A 102 -12.24 17.17 -14.78
N ASP A 103 -13.13 17.09 -13.79
CA ASP A 103 -14.56 17.40 -13.95
C ASP A 103 -14.74 18.86 -14.41
N LYS A 104 -14.02 19.80 -13.78
CA LYS A 104 -14.05 21.21 -14.16
C LYS A 104 -13.48 21.45 -15.56
N LEU A 105 -12.47 20.64 -15.96
CA LEU A 105 -11.88 20.74 -17.29
C LEU A 105 -12.78 20.14 -18.38
N GLY A 106 -13.58 19.13 -18.06
CA GLY A 106 -14.55 18.49 -18.95
C GLY A 106 -13.93 17.80 -20.18
N VAL A 107 -12.61 17.49 -20.15
CA VAL A 107 -11.89 16.93 -21.30
C VAL A 107 -12.23 15.47 -21.51
N ALA A 108 -12.48 15.05 -22.76
CA ALA A 108 -12.65 13.63 -23.10
C ALA A 108 -11.33 12.87 -22.93
N VAL A 109 -11.40 11.58 -22.60
CA VAL A 109 -10.21 10.75 -22.43
C VAL A 109 -9.35 10.70 -23.69
N THR A 110 -9.95 10.76 -24.88
CA THR A 110 -9.28 10.79 -26.18
C THR A 110 -8.55 12.10 -26.48
N ASP A 111 -8.99 13.19 -25.89
CA ASP A 111 -8.53 14.55 -26.16
C ASP A 111 -7.58 15.08 -25.07
N LEU A 112 -7.28 14.21 -24.07
CA LEU A 112 -6.39 14.56 -22.97
C LEU A 112 -4.95 14.71 -23.47
N THR A 113 -4.40 15.91 -23.33
CA THR A 113 -3.05 16.24 -23.78
C THR A 113 -2.01 16.20 -22.65
N PRO A 114 -0.71 15.98 -22.98
CA PRO A 114 0.37 16.10 -22.00
C PRO A 114 0.41 17.47 -21.31
N MET A 115 0.08 18.54 -22.02
CA MET A 115 0.05 19.90 -21.45
C MET A 115 -1.01 20.03 -20.34
N GLN A 116 -2.20 19.47 -20.54
CA GLN A 116 -3.26 19.50 -19.53
C GLN A 116 -2.87 18.72 -18.28
N LEU A 117 -2.19 17.57 -18.43
CA LEU A 117 -1.63 16.82 -17.32
C LEU A 117 -0.51 17.58 -16.59
N GLN A 118 0.40 18.21 -17.34
CA GLN A 118 1.46 19.04 -16.76
C GLN A 118 0.87 20.21 -15.96
N ASN A 119 -0.15 20.89 -16.50
CA ASN A 119 -0.84 21.97 -15.80
C ASN A 119 -1.51 21.48 -14.50
N TYR A 120 -2.14 20.30 -14.52
CA TYR A 120 -2.67 19.68 -13.30
C TYR A 120 -1.58 19.50 -12.23
N TYR A 121 -0.42 18.94 -12.58
CA TYR A 121 0.66 18.74 -11.62
C TYR A 121 1.24 20.04 -11.09
N ASN A 122 1.40 21.04 -11.96
CA ASN A 122 1.88 22.37 -11.58
C ASN A 122 0.89 23.05 -10.63
N THR A 123 -0.41 22.96 -10.92
CA THR A 123 -1.47 23.47 -10.03
C THR A 123 -1.42 22.80 -8.67
N LYS A 124 -1.27 21.46 -8.62
CA LYS A 124 -1.21 20.76 -7.34
C LYS A 124 0.04 21.10 -6.53
N LEU A 125 1.16 21.39 -7.18
CA LEU A 125 2.36 21.89 -6.50
C LEU A 125 2.15 23.31 -5.95
N SER A 126 1.53 24.21 -6.72
CA SER A 126 1.23 25.57 -6.27
C SER A 126 0.19 25.61 -5.12
N GLU A 127 -0.71 24.62 -5.07
CA GLU A 127 -1.63 24.40 -3.94
C GLU A 127 -0.93 23.81 -2.69
N GLY A 128 0.39 23.58 -2.73
CA GLY A 128 1.18 23.11 -1.60
C GLY A 128 1.31 21.59 -1.49
N LEU A 129 0.90 20.79 -2.49
CA LEU A 129 1.14 19.37 -2.46
C LEU A 129 2.65 19.07 -2.66
N SER A 130 3.16 18.10 -1.90
CA SER A 130 4.54 17.67 -2.04
C SER A 130 4.81 17.00 -3.41
N ALA A 131 6.05 17.09 -3.90
CA ALA A 131 6.50 16.37 -5.09
C ALA A 131 6.20 14.85 -5.01
N SER A 132 6.28 14.27 -3.81
CA SER A 132 5.94 12.86 -3.58
C SER A 132 4.45 12.57 -3.79
N SER A 133 3.56 13.48 -3.37
CA SER A 133 2.11 13.36 -3.57
C SER A 133 1.76 13.48 -5.05
N VAL A 134 2.33 14.46 -5.74
CA VAL A 134 2.13 14.64 -7.19
C VAL A 134 2.59 13.42 -7.98
N LYS A 135 3.73 12.80 -7.61
CA LYS A 135 4.18 11.54 -8.23
C LYS A 135 3.22 10.37 -7.99
N LYS A 136 2.53 10.32 -6.85
CA LYS A 136 1.48 9.32 -6.60
C LYS A 136 0.24 9.57 -7.46
N HIS A 137 -0.15 10.84 -7.64
CA HIS A 137 -1.23 11.18 -8.58
C HIS A 137 -0.86 10.78 -10.00
N HIS A 138 0.37 11.10 -10.44
CA HIS A 138 0.87 10.68 -11.74
C HIS A 138 0.81 9.15 -11.91
N ALA A 139 1.33 8.37 -10.97
CA ALA A 139 1.30 6.92 -11.06
C ALA A 139 -0.13 6.35 -11.15
N ASN A 140 -1.11 7.01 -10.53
CA ASN A 140 -2.52 6.66 -10.60
C ASN A 140 -3.09 6.99 -12.00
N ILE A 141 -2.89 8.21 -12.48
CA ILE A 141 -3.32 8.68 -13.80
C ILE A 141 -2.67 7.84 -14.91
N HIS A 142 -1.36 7.62 -14.84
CA HIS A 142 -0.61 6.83 -15.81
C HIS A 142 -1.20 5.42 -15.97
N LYS A 143 -1.49 4.72 -14.87
CA LYS A 143 -2.09 3.38 -14.91
C LYS A 143 -3.49 3.38 -15.52
N ALA A 144 -4.30 4.40 -15.25
CA ALA A 144 -5.61 4.52 -15.86
C ALA A 144 -5.51 4.76 -17.39
N LEU A 145 -4.56 5.57 -17.82
CA LEU A 145 -4.29 5.83 -19.23
C LEU A 145 -3.64 4.62 -19.95
N ASP A 146 -2.78 3.86 -19.27
CA ASP A 146 -2.29 2.57 -19.79
C ASP A 146 -3.44 1.57 -20.02
N TYR A 147 -4.44 1.62 -19.14
CA TYR A 147 -5.64 0.82 -19.34
C TYR A 147 -6.46 1.30 -20.56
N ALA A 148 -6.57 2.62 -20.76
CA ALA A 148 -7.19 3.20 -21.96
C ALA A 148 -6.44 2.80 -23.23
N LEU A 149 -5.11 2.81 -23.21
CA LEU A 149 -4.26 2.34 -24.31
C LEU A 149 -4.48 0.87 -24.63
N LYS A 150 -4.54 -0.01 -23.62
CA LYS A 150 -4.83 -1.44 -23.78
C LYS A 150 -6.21 -1.73 -24.37
N LEU A 151 -7.16 -0.82 -24.15
CA LEU A 151 -8.50 -0.90 -24.74
C LEU A 151 -8.59 -0.25 -26.12
N ASN A 152 -7.49 0.24 -26.69
CA ASN A 152 -7.43 1.02 -27.93
C ASN A 152 -8.33 2.27 -27.91
N VAL A 153 -8.59 2.85 -26.74
CA VAL A 153 -9.34 4.11 -26.59
C VAL A 153 -8.46 5.31 -26.97
N ILE A 154 -7.17 5.23 -26.66
CA ILE A 154 -6.15 6.23 -27.00
C ILE A 154 -5.01 5.55 -27.75
N ALA A 155 -4.35 6.30 -28.65
CA ALA A 155 -3.22 5.80 -29.44
C ALA A 155 -1.89 5.80 -28.69
N TYR A 156 -1.73 6.61 -27.67
CA TYR A 156 -0.53 6.71 -26.81
C TYR A 156 -0.92 7.21 -25.43
N ASN A 157 -0.08 6.94 -24.43
CA ASN A 157 -0.30 7.45 -23.08
C ASN A 157 0.26 8.89 -22.96
N PRO A 158 -0.57 9.94 -22.81
CA PRO A 158 -0.08 11.32 -22.67
C PRO A 158 0.73 11.53 -21.39
N ALA A 159 0.58 10.68 -20.37
CA ALA A 159 1.35 10.79 -19.13
C ALA A 159 2.84 10.41 -19.30
N ASP A 160 3.24 9.74 -20.39
CA ASP A 160 4.64 9.45 -20.69
C ASP A 160 5.48 10.70 -21.05
N ARG A 161 4.80 11.79 -21.48
CA ARG A 161 5.44 12.98 -22.04
C ARG A 161 5.44 14.18 -21.12
N ILE A 162 5.47 13.95 -19.80
CA ILE A 162 5.45 15.02 -18.80
C ILE A 162 6.72 15.04 -17.96
N THR A 163 7.00 16.20 -17.38
CA THR A 163 8.12 16.37 -16.46
C THR A 163 7.63 16.33 -15.03
N LEU A 164 8.10 15.34 -14.27
CA LEU A 164 7.75 15.21 -12.86
C LEU A 164 8.69 16.01 -11.96
N PRO A 165 8.20 16.57 -10.84
CA PRO A 165 9.01 17.30 -9.90
C PRO A 165 10.08 16.39 -9.27
N LYS A 166 11.26 16.92 -8.99
CA LYS A 166 12.31 16.20 -8.26
C LYS A 166 11.85 15.94 -6.82
N ARG A 167 11.97 14.69 -6.38
CA ARG A 167 11.71 14.33 -4.99
C ARG A 167 12.93 14.69 -4.15
N GLU A 168 12.75 15.50 -3.13
CA GLU A 168 13.77 15.62 -2.10
C GLU A 168 13.88 14.30 -1.34
N ARG A 169 15.13 13.81 -1.18
CA ARG A 169 15.37 12.62 -0.37
C ARG A 169 15.14 12.98 1.09
N TYR A 170 14.20 12.29 1.71
CA TYR A 170 14.02 12.42 3.16
C TYR A 170 15.29 11.96 3.86
N LYS A 171 15.90 12.86 4.64
CA LYS A 171 16.98 12.51 5.54
C LYS A 171 16.35 11.99 6.83
N GLY A 172 16.36 10.67 7.02
CA GLY A 172 15.83 10.03 8.23
C GLY A 172 16.53 10.61 9.47
N LYS A 173 15.74 11.01 10.46
CA LYS A 173 16.24 11.27 11.80
C LYS A 173 16.13 9.98 12.59
N PHE A 174 17.09 9.68 13.43
CA PHE A 174 17.07 8.50 14.28
C PHE A 174 17.55 8.87 15.68
N TYR A 175 17.07 8.16 16.65
CA TYR A 175 17.45 8.32 18.06
C TYR A 175 18.65 7.44 18.41
N ASN A 176 19.51 7.97 19.26
CA ASN A 176 20.54 7.20 19.94
C ASN A 176 19.95 6.41 21.12
N GLU A 177 20.78 5.59 21.77
CA GLU A 177 20.36 4.73 22.88
C GLU A 177 19.73 5.53 24.04
N VAL A 178 20.32 6.68 24.42
CA VAL A 178 19.81 7.54 25.52
C VAL A 178 18.40 8.06 25.17
N GLN A 179 18.23 8.56 23.96
CA GLN A 179 16.94 9.07 23.50
C GLN A 179 15.86 7.97 23.40
N LEU A 180 16.24 6.74 23.01
CA LEU A 180 15.31 5.60 22.99
C LEU A 180 14.87 5.20 24.40
N LYS A 181 15.80 5.18 25.38
CA LYS A 181 15.47 4.94 26.79
C LYS A 181 14.55 6.03 27.34
N GLN A 182 14.82 7.29 27.03
CA GLN A 182 13.94 8.41 27.41
C GLN A 182 12.54 8.27 26.77
N LEU A 183 12.47 7.90 25.50
CA LEU A 183 11.19 7.67 24.82
C LEU A 183 10.39 6.54 25.47
N MET A 184 11.02 5.40 25.79
CA MET A 184 10.34 4.32 26.51
C MET A 184 9.70 4.81 27.80
N LYS A 185 10.47 5.56 28.61
CA LYS A 185 9.96 6.15 29.87
C LYS A 185 8.78 7.10 29.65
N LEU A 186 8.81 7.92 28.60
CA LEU A 186 7.70 8.82 28.25
C LEU A 186 6.43 8.08 27.78
N CYS A 187 6.58 6.84 27.32
CA CYS A 187 5.48 6.02 26.87
C CYS A 187 4.88 5.10 27.95
N GLU A 188 5.55 4.94 29.10
CA GLU A 188 5.06 4.13 30.22
C GLU A 188 3.65 4.54 30.64
N GLY A 189 2.77 3.56 30.86
CA GLY A 189 1.36 3.77 31.22
C GLY A 189 0.49 4.39 30.11
N THR A 190 1.02 4.59 28.90
CA THR A 190 0.22 5.05 27.77
C THR A 190 -0.29 3.88 26.93
N PRO A 191 -1.41 4.01 26.19
CA PRO A 191 -1.91 2.93 25.35
C PRO A 191 -0.97 2.45 24.26
N ILE A 192 0.08 3.22 23.93
CA ILE A 192 1.09 2.84 22.91
C ILE A 192 2.42 2.35 23.52
N GLU A 193 2.47 2.13 24.82
CA GLU A 193 3.68 1.65 25.52
C GLU A 193 4.22 0.37 24.89
N SER A 194 3.38 -0.67 24.77
CA SER A 194 3.76 -1.96 24.18
C SER A 194 4.18 -1.83 22.70
N VAL A 195 3.50 -0.96 21.95
CA VAL A 195 3.82 -0.69 20.55
C VAL A 195 5.20 -0.06 20.40
N VAL A 196 5.54 0.93 21.25
CA VAL A 196 6.85 1.60 21.24
C VAL A 196 7.93 0.66 21.76
N PHE A 197 7.67 -0.11 22.80
CA PHE A 197 8.61 -1.08 23.34
C PHE A 197 9.04 -2.11 22.28
N ILE A 198 8.08 -2.72 21.58
CA ILE A 198 8.35 -3.68 20.51
C ILE A 198 9.05 -3.00 19.32
N ALA A 199 8.64 -1.76 18.96
CA ALA A 199 9.28 -1.01 17.89
C ALA A 199 10.78 -0.76 18.14
N ILE A 200 11.16 -0.43 19.38
CA ILE A 200 12.55 -0.15 19.78
C ILE A 200 13.37 -1.44 19.79
N ASN A 201 12.86 -2.53 20.38
CA ASN A 201 13.61 -3.76 20.55
C ASN A 201 13.80 -4.54 19.23
N TYR A 202 12.83 -4.52 18.33
CA TYR A 202 12.87 -5.32 17.09
C TYR A 202 12.92 -4.50 15.80
N GLY A 203 12.64 -3.21 15.85
CA GLY A 203 12.56 -2.38 14.64
C GLY A 203 11.43 -2.80 13.69
N LEU A 204 10.36 -3.42 14.17
CA LEU A 204 9.24 -3.88 13.35
C LEU A 204 8.49 -2.70 12.73
N ARG A 205 7.81 -2.96 11.61
CA ARG A 205 6.88 -1.97 11.02
C ARG A 205 5.66 -1.82 11.92
N ARG A 206 5.07 -0.62 11.99
CA ARG A 206 3.86 -0.37 12.79
C ARG A 206 2.76 -1.41 12.53
N SER A 207 2.54 -1.77 11.26
CA SER A 207 1.54 -2.77 10.89
C SER A 207 1.91 -4.18 11.35
N GLU A 208 3.19 -4.54 11.38
CA GLU A 208 3.68 -5.81 11.93
C GLU A 208 3.46 -5.88 13.45
N ILE A 209 3.80 -4.79 14.17
CA ILE A 209 3.62 -4.71 15.63
C ILE A 209 2.15 -4.86 16.02
N LEU A 210 1.26 -4.12 15.35
CA LEU A 210 -0.18 -4.18 15.64
C LEU A 210 -0.84 -5.50 15.19
N GLY A 211 -0.18 -6.23 14.29
CA GLY A 211 -0.60 -7.56 13.86
C GLY A 211 -0.01 -8.71 14.66
N LEU A 212 0.86 -8.45 15.64
CA LEU A 212 1.43 -9.53 16.46
C LEU A 212 0.37 -10.16 17.35
N LYS A 213 0.26 -11.48 17.29
CA LYS A 213 -0.64 -12.29 18.10
C LYS A 213 0.11 -12.97 19.23
N TRP A 214 -0.59 -13.27 20.32
CA TRP A 214 -0.04 -14.08 21.41
C TRP A 214 0.35 -15.48 20.94
N SER A 215 -0.37 -16.06 19.98
CA SER A 215 -0.05 -17.35 19.38
C SER A 215 1.23 -17.36 18.53
N ALA A 216 1.78 -16.20 18.20
CA ALA A 216 3.03 -16.05 17.48
C ALA A 216 4.27 -15.95 18.39
N VAL A 217 4.06 -15.99 19.72
CA VAL A 217 5.15 -15.96 20.72
C VAL A 217 5.25 -17.35 21.37
N ASP A 218 6.41 -17.95 21.19
CA ASP A 218 6.76 -19.20 21.87
C ASP A 218 7.72 -18.87 23.03
N PHE A 219 7.21 -19.00 24.26
CA PHE A 219 7.98 -18.70 25.48
C PHE A 219 8.92 -19.83 25.86
N ASP A 220 8.70 -21.05 25.37
CA ASP A 220 9.54 -22.21 25.65
C ASP A 220 10.75 -22.25 24.72
N GLU A 221 10.51 -22.10 23.41
CA GLU A 221 11.55 -22.01 22.39
C GLU A 221 12.19 -20.61 22.29
N ASN A 222 11.71 -19.63 23.05
CA ASN A 222 12.16 -18.24 23.02
C ASN A 222 12.16 -17.65 21.61
N THR A 223 11.04 -17.73 20.91
CA THR A 223 10.88 -17.18 19.55
C THR A 223 9.63 -16.33 19.41
N ILE A 224 9.67 -15.39 18.45
CA ILE A 224 8.54 -14.59 18.01
C ILE A 224 8.43 -14.61 16.49
N ILE A 225 7.25 -14.94 15.95
CA ILE A 225 7.01 -15.05 14.52
C ILE A 225 6.27 -13.81 14.01
N VAL A 226 6.85 -13.10 13.05
CA VAL A 226 6.21 -11.96 12.40
C VAL A 226 5.54 -12.44 11.12
N ASN A 227 4.24 -12.69 11.17
CA ASN A 227 3.46 -13.29 10.08
C ASN A 227 2.17 -12.53 9.73
N HIS A 228 1.69 -11.64 10.60
CA HIS A 228 0.47 -10.85 10.41
C HIS A 228 0.75 -9.36 10.29
N THR A 229 -0.18 -8.63 9.70
CA THR A 229 -0.15 -7.16 9.64
C THR A 229 -1.53 -6.55 9.89
N ALA A 230 -1.56 -5.47 10.66
CA ALA A 230 -2.76 -4.65 10.87
C ALA A 230 -2.60 -3.30 10.16
N VAL A 231 -3.54 -2.95 9.29
CA VAL A 231 -3.53 -1.71 8.53
C VAL A 231 -4.85 -0.95 8.70
N ALA A 232 -4.79 0.38 8.66
CA ALA A 232 -6.00 1.20 8.71
C ALA A 232 -6.84 1.00 7.43
N ASN A 233 -8.14 0.84 7.60
CA ASN A 233 -9.12 0.77 6.51
C ASN A 233 -10.28 1.74 6.79
N VAL A 234 -11.09 2.01 5.77
CA VAL A 234 -12.34 2.77 5.93
C VAL A 234 -13.27 1.96 6.83
N GLY A 235 -13.59 2.52 7.99
CA GLY A 235 -14.46 1.86 8.98
C GLY A 235 -13.76 1.05 10.07
N GLY A 236 -12.40 0.96 10.09
CA GLY A 236 -11.73 0.22 11.15
C GLY A 236 -10.30 -0.20 10.86
N VAL A 237 -9.92 -1.35 11.40
CA VAL A 237 -8.64 -2.00 11.15
C VAL A 237 -8.87 -3.20 10.25
N LEU A 238 -8.01 -3.37 9.26
CA LEU A 238 -7.97 -4.55 8.40
C LEU A 238 -6.75 -5.38 8.78
N TYR A 239 -6.98 -6.62 9.13
CA TYR A 239 -5.93 -7.60 9.37
C TYR A 239 -5.67 -8.38 8.08
N ASP A 240 -4.40 -8.50 7.70
CA ASP A 240 -3.96 -9.25 6.52
C ASP A 240 -3.03 -10.37 6.98
N ASP A 241 -3.46 -11.61 6.79
CA ASP A 241 -2.68 -12.81 7.11
C ASP A 241 -1.48 -13.00 6.18
N THR A 242 -1.43 -12.22 5.11
CA THR A 242 -0.31 -12.24 4.19
C THR A 242 0.58 -11.01 4.39
N THR A 243 1.79 -11.22 4.85
CA THR A 243 2.82 -10.18 4.80
C THR A 243 3.04 -9.74 3.35
N LYS A 244 3.40 -8.47 3.16
CA LYS A 244 3.52 -7.84 1.83
C LYS A 244 4.53 -8.53 0.91
N THR A 245 5.51 -9.25 1.49
CA THR A 245 6.55 -10.02 0.77
C THR A 245 6.95 -11.23 1.59
N LYS A 246 7.46 -12.28 0.94
CA LYS A 246 8.06 -13.47 1.61
C LYS A 246 9.14 -13.08 2.63
N ALA A 247 9.90 -12.02 2.37
CA ALA A 247 10.94 -11.49 3.28
C ALA A 247 10.37 -10.87 4.58
N SER A 248 9.06 -10.61 4.64
CA SER A 248 8.43 -10.08 5.86
C SER A 248 8.06 -11.20 6.85
N LEU A 249 7.91 -12.45 6.37
CA LEU A 249 7.73 -13.61 7.24
C LEU A 249 9.10 -13.99 7.82
N ARG A 250 9.25 -13.87 9.13
CA ARG A 250 10.50 -14.18 9.82
C ARG A 250 10.26 -14.54 11.26
N THR A 251 11.14 -15.41 11.79
CA THR A 251 11.21 -15.74 13.20
C THR A 251 12.37 -14.96 13.82
N LEU A 252 12.13 -14.31 14.94
CA LEU A 252 13.12 -13.56 15.69
C LEU A 252 13.29 -14.20 17.08
N PRO A 253 14.50 -14.15 17.68
CA PRO A 253 14.69 -14.63 19.03
C PRO A 253 13.98 -13.72 20.03
N LEU A 254 13.37 -14.33 21.05
CA LEU A 254 12.76 -13.64 22.19
C LEU A 254 13.83 -13.43 23.24
N THR A 255 14.32 -12.20 23.37
CA THR A 255 15.32 -11.85 24.39
C THR A 255 14.71 -11.84 25.79
N ASP A 256 15.51 -12.10 26.84
CA ASP A 256 15.04 -12.17 28.23
C ASP A 256 14.27 -10.91 28.66
N ASN A 257 14.74 -9.73 28.27
CA ASN A 257 14.08 -8.45 28.57
C ASN A 257 12.69 -8.37 27.90
N VAL A 258 12.59 -8.80 26.65
CA VAL A 258 11.30 -8.78 25.93
C VAL A 258 10.37 -9.89 26.45
N LYS A 259 10.91 -11.08 26.75
CA LYS A 259 10.15 -12.17 27.37
C LYS A 259 9.51 -11.73 28.69
N LYS A 260 10.31 -11.14 29.57
CA LYS A 260 9.83 -10.59 30.85
C LYS A 260 8.72 -9.57 30.65
N TYR A 261 8.95 -8.58 29.78
CA TYR A 261 7.94 -7.54 29.47
C TYR A 261 6.64 -8.14 28.92
N LEU A 262 6.72 -9.08 27.98
CA LEU A 262 5.53 -9.72 27.40
C LEU A 262 4.76 -10.58 28.41
N LEU A 263 5.43 -11.26 29.33
CA LEU A 263 4.77 -11.99 30.42
C LEU A 263 4.03 -11.03 31.37
N GLU A 264 4.65 -9.92 31.76
CA GLU A 264 4.03 -8.88 32.58
C GLU A 264 2.83 -8.24 31.86
N LEU A 265 2.97 -7.96 30.55
CA LEU A 265 1.88 -7.43 29.73
C LEU A 265 0.70 -8.41 29.65
N LYS A 266 0.98 -9.70 29.46
CA LYS A 266 -0.04 -10.75 29.40
C LYS A 266 -0.81 -10.84 30.71
N ALA A 267 -0.09 -10.89 31.83
CA ALA A 267 -0.72 -10.89 33.16
C ALA A 267 -1.57 -9.64 33.41
N ARG A 268 -1.11 -8.46 32.97
CA ARG A 268 -1.87 -7.21 33.05
C ARG A 268 -3.17 -7.30 32.25
N GLN A 269 -3.13 -7.84 31.03
CA GLN A 269 -4.34 -8.01 30.20
C GLN A 269 -5.32 -9.02 30.80
N GLU A 270 -4.82 -10.14 31.35
CA GLU A 270 -5.63 -11.16 32.05
C GLU A 270 -6.32 -10.56 33.28
N ASN A 271 -5.61 -9.76 34.09
CA ASN A 271 -6.17 -9.06 35.24
C ASN A 271 -7.26 -8.06 34.81
N MET A 272 -7.02 -7.28 33.75
CA MET A 272 -8.04 -6.35 33.22
C MET A 272 -9.26 -7.08 32.70
N ALA A 273 -9.08 -8.22 32.06
CA ALA A 273 -10.19 -9.07 31.60
C ALA A 273 -11.03 -9.57 32.77
N MET A 274 -10.40 -9.97 33.90
CA MET A 274 -11.11 -10.38 35.12
C MET A 274 -11.88 -9.21 35.76
N LEU A 275 -11.27 -8.01 35.79
CA LEU A 275 -11.89 -6.82 36.38
C LEU A 275 -13.09 -6.30 35.56
N MET A 276 -12.99 -6.33 34.25
CA MET A 276 -14.01 -5.78 33.35
C MET A 276 -15.09 -6.80 32.95
N GLY A 277 -14.84 -8.10 33.15
CA GLY A 277 -15.79 -9.18 32.82
C GLY A 277 -16.30 -9.10 31.38
N ASP A 278 -17.61 -9.05 31.20
CA ASP A 278 -18.25 -9.01 29.88
C ASP A 278 -17.98 -7.72 29.09
N CYS A 279 -17.47 -6.67 29.74
CA CYS A 279 -17.08 -5.42 29.08
C CYS A 279 -15.69 -5.50 28.43
N TYR A 280 -14.93 -6.57 28.70
CA TYR A 280 -13.60 -6.76 28.10
C TYR A 280 -13.69 -7.39 26.71
N HIS A 281 -13.03 -6.78 25.73
CA HIS A 281 -12.90 -7.32 24.38
C HIS A 281 -11.76 -8.33 24.32
N LYS A 282 -12.09 -9.64 24.23
CA LYS A 282 -11.06 -10.68 24.07
C LYS A 282 -10.34 -10.50 22.76
N SER A 283 -9.10 -10.04 22.81
CA SER A 283 -8.21 -9.88 21.67
C SER A 283 -7.13 -10.97 21.65
N GLU A 284 -6.82 -11.45 20.47
CA GLU A 284 -5.67 -12.35 20.26
C GLU A 284 -4.35 -11.58 20.05
N TYR A 285 -4.42 -10.23 19.94
CA TYR A 285 -3.28 -9.37 19.65
C TYR A 285 -2.56 -8.90 20.91
N ILE A 286 -1.23 -8.80 20.81
CA ILE A 286 -0.35 -8.38 21.92
C ILE A 286 -0.61 -6.89 22.25
N CYS A 287 -0.73 -6.05 21.25
CA CYS A 287 -0.94 -4.62 21.42
C CYS A 287 -2.43 -4.27 21.33
N CYS A 288 -3.06 -4.08 22.47
CA CYS A 288 -4.47 -3.64 22.59
C CYS A 288 -4.59 -2.54 23.66
N TYR A 289 -5.73 -1.89 23.69
CA TYR A 289 -6.11 -0.99 24.79
C TYR A 289 -6.37 -1.80 26.08
N ASP A 290 -6.48 -1.11 27.21
CA ASP A 290 -6.74 -1.75 28.50
C ASP A 290 -8.10 -2.50 28.54
N ASP A 291 -9.05 -2.09 27.72
CA ASP A 291 -10.32 -2.80 27.53
C ASP A 291 -10.28 -3.94 26.50
N GLY A 292 -9.10 -4.29 25.99
CA GLY A 292 -8.86 -5.36 25.03
C GLY A 292 -9.14 -5.02 23.58
N ARG A 293 -9.67 -3.83 23.23
CA ARG A 293 -9.89 -3.42 21.84
C ARG A 293 -8.57 -3.20 21.11
N GLU A 294 -8.56 -3.51 19.80
CA GLU A 294 -7.38 -3.35 18.96
C GLU A 294 -7.02 -1.87 18.78
N ILE A 295 -5.72 -1.56 18.86
CA ILE A 295 -5.21 -0.21 18.66
C ILE A 295 -5.19 0.13 17.17
N ARG A 296 -5.86 1.21 16.79
CA ARG A 296 -5.87 1.70 15.43
C ARG A 296 -4.52 2.25 15.01
N PRO A 297 -4.03 1.93 13.78
CA PRO A 297 -2.73 2.42 13.30
C PRO A 297 -2.59 3.94 13.26
N ASP A 298 -3.67 4.68 12.98
CA ASP A 298 -3.69 6.14 13.01
C ASP A 298 -3.53 6.69 14.43
N TYR A 299 -4.18 6.05 15.42
CA TYR A 299 -4.04 6.43 16.83
C TYR A 299 -2.59 6.35 17.32
N VAL A 300 -1.86 5.27 16.97
CA VAL A 300 -0.43 5.15 17.32
C VAL A 300 0.35 6.36 16.82
N THR A 301 0.15 6.77 15.57
CA THR A 301 0.87 7.90 15.00
C THR A 301 0.50 9.22 15.69
N HIS A 302 -0.78 9.46 15.95
CA HIS A 302 -1.25 10.66 16.64
C HIS A 302 -0.73 10.73 18.07
N LYS A 303 -0.86 9.63 18.83
CA LYS A 303 -0.40 9.59 20.22
C LYS A 303 1.10 9.74 20.32
N PHE A 304 1.87 9.09 19.45
CA PHE A 304 3.32 9.21 19.36
C PHE A 304 3.75 10.65 19.10
N ASN A 305 3.16 11.31 18.11
CA ASN A 305 3.45 12.72 17.82
C ASN A 305 3.14 13.62 19.02
N LYS A 306 2.00 13.40 19.68
CA LYS A 306 1.60 14.17 20.87
C LYS A 306 2.56 13.99 22.04
N ILE A 307 3.09 12.78 22.24
CA ILE A 307 4.13 12.52 23.27
C ILE A 307 5.40 13.31 22.95
N LEU A 308 5.86 13.29 21.69
CA LEU A 308 7.04 14.03 21.27
C LEU A 308 6.86 15.55 21.31
N GLU A 309 5.65 16.05 21.05
CA GLU A 309 5.32 17.47 21.14
C GLU A 309 5.42 18.01 22.59
N ASN A 310 5.19 17.14 23.56
CA ASN A 310 5.26 17.45 24.99
C ASN A 310 6.57 16.99 25.63
N SER A 311 7.64 16.81 24.86
CA SER A 311 8.94 16.35 25.33
C SER A 311 10.08 17.15 24.69
N ASP A 312 11.27 17.05 25.28
CA ASP A 312 12.50 17.63 24.73
C ASP A 312 13.15 16.78 23.64
N LEU A 313 12.54 15.64 23.28
CA LEU A 313 13.06 14.77 22.23
C LEU A 313 12.88 15.39 20.84
N PRO A 314 13.87 15.29 19.94
CA PRO A 314 13.70 15.72 18.56
C PRO A 314 12.52 15.05 17.88
N LYS A 315 11.70 15.80 17.14
CA LYS A 315 10.57 15.22 16.40
C LYS A 315 11.05 14.26 15.33
N ILE A 316 10.59 13.01 15.42
CA ILE A 316 10.77 11.94 14.43
C ILE A 316 9.41 11.33 14.09
N ARG A 317 9.32 10.60 12.99
CA ARG A 317 8.12 9.79 12.68
C ARG A 317 8.18 8.46 13.42
N PHE A 318 7.05 7.86 13.72
CA PHE A 318 7.02 6.51 14.32
C PHE A 318 7.86 5.48 13.53
N HIS A 319 7.84 5.56 12.19
CA HIS A 319 8.65 4.66 11.35
C HIS A 319 10.17 4.88 11.51
N ASP A 320 10.59 6.03 11.98
CA ASP A 320 12.01 6.33 12.19
C ASP A 320 12.59 5.59 13.41
N LEU A 321 11.76 5.00 14.30
CA LEU A 321 12.19 4.05 15.32
C LEU A 321 12.86 2.82 14.71
N ARG A 322 12.34 2.34 13.56
CA ARG A 322 12.96 1.26 12.80
C ARG A 322 14.33 1.68 12.24
N HIS A 323 14.47 2.93 11.82
CA HIS A 323 15.76 3.47 11.40
C HIS A 323 16.72 3.60 12.60
N SER A 324 16.21 3.93 13.78
CA SER A 324 16.99 3.97 15.02
C SER A 324 17.48 2.57 15.39
N ALA A 325 16.63 1.55 15.36
CA ALA A 325 17.02 0.16 15.59
C ALA A 325 18.10 -0.30 14.58
N ALA A 326 17.91 -0.01 13.28
CA ALA A 326 18.89 -0.32 12.25
C ALA A 326 20.25 0.35 12.53
N SER A 327 20.24 1.64 12.93
CA SER A 327 21.44 2.40 13.26
C SER A 327 22.18 1.80 14.45
N LEU A 328 21.45 1.40 15.51
CA LEU A 328 22.04 0.76 16.69
C LEU A 328 22.69 -0.58 16.35
N LEU A 329 22.02 -1.43 15.56
CA LEU A 329 22.58 -2.72 15.14
C LEU A 329 23.86 -2.53 14.32
N ILE A 330 23.87 -1.58 13.38
CA ILE A 330 25.07 -1.26 12.58
C ILE A 330 26.21 -0.73 13.48
N ASN A 331 25.89 0.16 14.42
CA ASN A 331 26.90 0.69 15.37
C ASN A 331 27.43 -0.40 16.32
N ALA A 332 26.63 -1.42 16.62
CA ALA A 332 27.05 -2.60 17.36
C ALA A 332 27.95 -3.57 16.55
N GLY A 333 28.17 -3.30 15.26
CA GLY A 333 29.07 -4.06 14.41
C GLY A 333 28.41 -5.12 13.52
N PHE A 334 27.10 -5.24 13.55
CA PHE A 334 26.38 -6.16 12.67
C PHE A 334 26.48 -5.70 11.21
N ASN A 335 26.65 -6.65 10.28
CA ASN A 335 26.74 -6.33 8.87
C ASN A 335 25.36 -6.00 8.26
N LEU A 336 25.36 -5.34 7.09
CA LEU A 336 24.13 -4.90 6.42
C LEU A 336 23.16 -6.03 6.11
N LYS A 337 23.67 -7.23 5.83
CA LYS A 337 22.85 -8.38 5.49
C LYS A 337 22.12 -8.92 6.71
N GLU A 338 22.80 -9.04 7.85
CA GLU A 338 22.20 -9.41 9.13
C GLU A 338 21.11 -8.42 9.56
N VAL A 339 21.39 -7.11 9.46
CA VAL A 339 20.42 -6.06 9.78
C VAL A 339 19.23 -6.10 8.82
N GLN A 340 19.46 -6.38 7.53
CA GLN A 340 18.40 -6.54 6.53
C GLN A 340 17.47 -7.72 6.88
N GLU A 341 18.03 -8.86 7.23
CA GLU A 341 17.29 -10.07 7.60
C GLU A 341 16.50 -9.85 8.90
N TRP A 342 17.15 -9.29 9.92
CA TRP A 342 16.49 -8.93 11.18
C TRP A 342 15.27 -8.05 10.97
N LEU A 343 15.43 -6.98 10.22
CA LEU A 343 14.36 -6.04 9.96
C LEU A 343 13.33 -6.56 8.93
N GLY A 344 13.69 -7.49 8.06
CA GLY A 344 12.85 -7.93 6.94
C GLY A 344 12.72 -6.84 5.87
N HIS A 345 13.85 -6.25 5.44
CA HIS A 345 13.88 -5.33 4.30
C HIS A 345 13.94 -6.13 3.01
N SER A 346 12.98 -5.90 2.10
CA SER A 346 12.97 -6.51 0.77
C SER A 346 14.05 -5.95 -0.16
N ASP A 347 14.61 -4.77 0.16
CA ASP A 347 15.61 -4.09 -0.64
C ASP A 347 16.78 -3.61 0.24
N VAL A 348 18.00 -4.02 -0.14
CA VAL A 348 19.26 -3.63 0.51
C VAL A 348 19.48 -2.11 0.45
N ALA A 349 19.00 -1.46 -0.63
CA ALA A 349 19.12 -0.01 -0.79
C ALA A 349 18.42 0.76 0.35
N THR A 350 17.35 0.20 0.94
CA THR A 350 16.68 0.78 2.09
C THR A 350 17.59 0.81 3.32
N THR A 351 18.32 -0.27 3.58
CA THR A 351 19.32 -0.35 4.66
C THR A 351 20.56 0.49 4.32
N GLY A 352 20.99 0.47 3.06
CA GLY A 352 22.14 1.26 2.58
C GLY A 352 21.96 2.77 2.69
N ASN A 353 20.74 3.29 2.53
CA ASN A 353 20.44 4.71 2.71
C ASN A 353 20.58 5.16 4.19
N ILE A 354 20.36 4.28 5.16
CA ILE A 354 20.62 4.54 6.58
C ILE A 354 22.13 4.59 6.82
N TYR A 355 22.87 3.70 6.19
CA TYR A 355 24.33 3.58 6.30
C TYR A 355 25.09 4.81 5.77
N SER A 356 24.56 5.50 4.75
CA SER A 356 25.21 6.69 4.18
C SER A 356 25.42 7.83 5.19
N HIS A 357 24.62 7.88 6.27
CA HIS A 357 24.74 8.87 7.34
C HIS A 357 25.71 8.44 8.46
N LEU A 358 25.98 7.13 8.58
CA LEU A 358 26.91 6.59 9.60
C LEU A 358 28.37 6.56 9.10
N GLN A 359 28.61 6.92 7.84
CA GLN A 359 29.91 6.73 7.15
C GLN A 359 31.08 7.42 7.85
N TYR A 360 30.91 8.53 8.57
CA TYR A 360 32.04 9.22 9.17
C TYR A 360 32.52 8.55 10.47
N SER A 361 31.63 8.21 11.38
CA SER A 361 31.99 7.49 12.60
C SER A 361 32.51 6.07 12.32
N SER A 362 31.89 5.38 11.35
CA SER A 362 32.37 4.07 10.89
C SER A 362 33.74 4.18 10.22
N LYS A 363 34.01 5.20 9.42
CA LYS A 363 35.34 5.44 8.81
C LYS A 363 36.39 5.75 9.87
N LEU A 364 36.03 6.50 10.90
CA LEU A 364 36.91 6.79 12.02
C LEU A 364 37.26 5.50 12.79
N ASN A 365 36.26 4.68 13.10
CA ASN A 365 36.49 3.38 13.75
C ASN A 365 37.30 2.42 12.87
N MET A 366 37.02 2.39 11.54
CA MET A 366 37.85 1.61 10.61
C MET A 366 39.30 2.12 10.56
N ALA A 367 39.52 3.42 10.51
CA ALA A 367 40.85 4.01 10.52
C ALA A 367 41.59 3.69 11.80
N ASN A 368 40.95 3.82 12.97
CA ASN A 368 41.55 3.49 14.26
C ASN A 368 41.91 1.98 14.33
N ARG A 369 41.00 1.11 13.94
CA ARG A 369 41.21 -0.34 13.95
C ARG A 369 42.30 -0.76 12.94
N PHE A 370 42.36 -0.12 11.76
CA PHE A 370 43.40 -0.32 10.79
C PHE A 370 44.77 0.11 11.31
N ASN A 371 44.81 1.25 12.01
CA ASN A 371 46.01 1.73 12.66
C ASN A 371 46.51 0.76 13.76
N GLU A 372 45.60 0.24 14.60
CA GLU A 372 45.93 -0.77 15.64
C GLU A 372 46.49 -2.08 15.05
N LEU A 373 46.03 -2.47 13.84
CA LEU A 373 46.53 -3.65 13.14
C LEU A 373 47.93 -3.44 12.56
N LEU A 374 48.29 -2.20 12.20
CA LEU A 374 49.60 -1.86 11.62
C LEU A 374 50.64 -1.48 12.67
N THR A 375 50.23 -1.19 13.89
CA THR A 375 51.10 -0.78 15.00
C THR A 375 51.42 -1.92 15.97
N LYS A 376 50.88 -3.12 15.73
CA LYS A 376 51.29 -4.38 16.34
C LYS A 376 52.32 -5.12 15.48
#